data_a3f8dbc20ca21dc15097ea6f9e485bd7
#
_entry.id   a3f8dbc20ca21dc15097ea6f9e485bd7
#
_cell.length_a   1.000
_cell.length_b   1.000
_cell.length_c   1.000
_cell.angle_alpha   90.00
_cell.angle_beta   90.00
_cell.angle_gamma   90.00
#
_symmetry.space_group_name_H-M   'P 1'
#
loop_
_entity.id
_entity.type
_entity.pdbx_description
1 polymer ?
#
loop_
_entity_poly.entity_id
_entity_poly.type
_entity_poly.pdbx_seq_one_letter_code
_entity_poly.pdbx_strand_id
1 'polypeptide(L)' 'MKRKLKIGIIGAGNIGGALTRHFTRLGHDVVVANSRGPESLAGLAKETGAKPVTVAELPRGRDLVVVTIP' A
#
# COMPACT_ATOMS: atom_id res chain seq x y z
N MET A 1 5.37 -13.05 -18.99
CA MET A 1 6.20 -12.40 -17.96
C MET A 1 5.39 -11.34 -17.25
N LYS A 2 5.39 -11.37 -15.93
CA LYS A 2 4.61 -10.39 -15.17
C LYS A 2 5.41 -9.12 -14.97
N ARG A 3 4.75 -8.01 -15.25
CA ARG A 3 5.34 -6.70 -15.05
C ARG A 3 5.19 -6.28 -13.60
N LYS A 4 6.28 -5.81 -13.00
CA LYS A 4 6.24 -5.29 -11.65
C LYS A 4 5.73 -3.85 -11.68
N LEU A 5 4.64 -3.61 -10.98
CA LEU A 5 4.05 -2.27 -10.89
C LEU A 5 4.40 -1.61 -9.56
N LYS A 6 4.41 -0.30 -9.58
CA LYS A 6 4.54 0.52 -8.38
C LYS A 6 3.14 0.95 -7.95
N ILE A 7 2.65 0.37 -6.88
CA ILE A 7 1.26 0.54 -6.44
C ILE A 7 1.20 1.28 -5.11
N GLY A 8 0.35 2.28 -5.04
CA GLY A 8 0.08 2.97 -3.79
C GLY A 8 -1.34 2.70 -3.33
N ILE A 9 -1.54 2.41 -2.05
CA ILE A 9 -2.85 2.14 -1.48
C ILE A 9 -3.11 3.12 -0.36
N ILE A 10 -4.18 3.91 -0.48
CA ILE A 10 -4.62 4.83 0.55
C ILE A 10 -5.79 4.20 1.29
N GLY A 11 -5.62 4.01 2.58
CA GLY A 11 -6.60 3.34 3.42
C GLY A 11 -6.19 1.89 3.67
N ALA A 12 -6.11 1.50 4.95
CA ALA A 12 -5.60 0.20 5.33
C ALA A 12 -6.60 -0.60 6.16
N GLY A 13 -7.89 -0.36 5.95
CA GLY A 13 -8.94 -1.16 6.55
C GLY A 13 -9.02 -2.53 5.90
N ASN A 14 -10.16 -3.20 6.03
CA ASN A 14 -10.31 -4.56 5.51
C ASN A 14 -9.96 -4.67 4.02
N ILE A 15 -10.46 -3.74 3.22
CA ILE A 15 -10.22 -3.78 1.77
C ILE A 15 -8.80 -3.40 1.43
N GLY A 16 -8.30 -2.30 2.00
CA GLY A 16 -6.95 -1.84 1.73
C GLY A 16 -5.89 -2.82 2.18
N GLY A 17 -6.09 -3.44 3.34
CA GLY A 17 -5.19 -4.46 3.85
C GLY A 17 -5.18 -5.70 2.95
N ALA A 18 -6.35 -6.13 2.49
CA ALA A 18 -6.45 -7.29 1.60
C ALA A 18 -5.75 -7.01 0.27
N LEU A 19 -5.93 -5.83 -0.30
CA LEU A 19 -5.28 -5.46 -1.54
C LEU A 19 -3.76 -5.38 -1.36
N THR A 20 -3.30 -4.83 -0.24
CA THR A 20 -1.87 -4.77 0.05
C THR A 20 -1.26 -6.17 0.09
N ARG A 21 -1.90 -7.10 0.78
CA ARG A 21 -1.44 -8.48 0.83
C ARG A 21 -1.43 -9.13 -0.54
N HIS A 22 -2.47 -8.91 -1.31
CA HIS A 22 -2.61 -9.50 -2.63
C HIS A 22 -1.52 -9.01 -3.59
N PHE A 23 -1.34 -7.70 -3.69
CA PHE A 23 -0.36 -7.13 -4.62
C PHE A 23 1.08 -7.43 -4.21
N THR A 24 1.38 -7.43 -2.91
CA THR A 24 2.73 -7.80 -2.48
C THR A 24 3.01 -9.28 -2.76
N ARG A 25 2.01 -10.14 -2.61
CA ARG A 25 2.15 -11.55 -2.92
C ARG A 25 2.44 -11.76 -4.41
N LEU A 26 1.89 -10.92 -5.27
CA LEU A 26 2.15 -10.96 -6.70
C LEU A 26 3.51 -10.37 -7.10
N GLY A 27 4.25 -9.82 -6.15
CA GLY A 27 5.58 -9.29 -6.41
C GLY A 27 5.64 -7.82 -6.79
N HIS A 28 4.54 -7.09 -6.64
CA HIS A 28 4.55 -5.67 -6.96
C HIS A 28 5.19 -4.84 -5.83
N ASP A 29 5.67 -3.65 -6.19
CA ASP A 29 6.21 -2.69 -5.24
C ASP A 29 5.05 -1.90 -4.67
N VAL A 30 4.69 -2.16 -3.41
CA VAL A 30 3.51 -1.57 -2.79
C VAL A 30 3.89 -0.62 -1.66
N VAL A 31 3.34 0.59 -1.69
CA VAL A 31 3.37 1.51 -0.55
C VAL A 31 1.94 1.68 -0.06
N VAL A 32 1.80 1.95 1.23
CA VAL A 32 0.48 2.07 1.85
C VAL A 32 0.48 3.27 2.80
N ALA A 33 -0.64 3.98 2.83
CA ALA A 33 -0.81 5.14 3.69
C ALA A 33 -2.23 5.19 4.23
N ASN A 34 -2.38 5.85 5.38
CA ASN A 34 -3.69 6.13 5.95
C ASN A 34 -3.66 7.48 6.67
N SER A 35 -4.80 7.93 7.17
CA SER A 35 -4.89 9.22 7.84
C SER A 35 -4.20 9.25 9.21
N ARG A 36 -3.93 8.09 9.80
CA ARG A 36 -3.28 8.01 11.11
C ARG A 36 -1.76 8.02 11.05
N GLY A 37 -1.19 7.91 9.86
CA GLY A 37 0.25 7.98 9.67
C GLY A 37 0.93 6.62 9.56
N PRO A 38 2.20 6.61 9.11
CA PRO A 38 2.92 5.36 8.82
C PRO A 38 3.08 4.43 10.00
N GLU A 39 3.18 4.96 11.20
CA GLU A 39 3.39 4.14 12.40
C GLU A 39 2.23 3.19 12.66
N SER A 40 1.01 3.60 12.32
CA SER A 40 -0.16 2.75 12.51
C SER A 40 -0.17 1.56 11.54
N LEU A 41 0.69 1.59 10.53
CA LEU A 41 0.77 0.56 9.49
C LEU A 41 1.93 -0.40 9.70
N ALA A 42 2.65 -0.28 10.81
CA ALA A 42 3.84 -1.09 11.05
C ALA A 42 3.54 -2.59 11.00
N GLY A 43 2.41 -3.03 11.55
CA GLY A 43 2.02 -4.44 11.52
C GLY A 43 1.80 -4.96 10.10
N LEU A 44 1.06 -4.20 9.30
CA LEU A 44 0.79 -4.57 7.92
C LEU A 44 2.08 -4.56 7.09
N ALA A 45 2.93 -3.56 7.30
CA ALA A 45 4.21 -3.48 6.61
C ALA A 45 5.10 -4.68 6.94
N LYS A 46 5.16 -5.07 8.19
CA LYS A 46 5.96 -6.22 8.62
C LYS A 46 5.42 -7.52 8.02
N GLU A 47 4.10 -7.64 7.98
CA GLU A 47 3.45 -8.83 7.45
C GLU A 47 3.66 -8.99 5.94
N THR A 48 3.62 -7.88 5.20
CA THR A 48 3.54 -7.94 3.73
C THR A 48 4.81 -7.50 3.01
N GLY A 49 5.65 -6.73 3.67
CA GLY A 49 6.78 -6.09 3.01
C GLY A 49 6.43 -4.78 2.32
N ALA A 50 5.16 -4.36 2.37
CA ALA A 50 4.76 -3.07 1.83
C ALA A 50 5.38 -1.95 2.67
N LYS A 51 5.69 -0.82 2.04
CA LYS A 51 6.33 0.29 2.72
C LYS A 51 5.28 1.30 3.20
N PRO A 52 5.23 1.61 4.50
CA PRO A 52 4.30 2.63 4.98
C PRO A 52 4.85 4.02 4.66
N VAL A 53 3.99 4.88 4.15
CA VAL A 53 4.35 6.25 3.79
C VAL A 53 3.23 7.19 4.22
N THR A 54 3.48 8.50 4.11
CA THR A 54 2.42 9.47 4.35
C THR A 54 1.51 9.55 3.12
N VAL A 55 0.29 10.05 3.31
CA VAL A 55 -0.64 10.23 2.20
C VAL A 55 -0.06 11.20 1.16
N ALA A 56 0.65 12.23 1.62
CA ALA A 56 1.26 13.21 0.71
C ALA A 56 2.35 12.60 -0.17
N GLU A 57 3.10 11.65 0.37
CA GLU A 57 4.19 11.00 -0.37
C GLU A 57 3.72 9.91 -1.31
N LEU A 58 2.60 9.29 -0.99
CA LEU A 58 2.19 8.05 -1.64
C LEU A 58 2.07 8.14 -3.17
N PRO A 59 1.48 9.18 -3.76
CA PRO A 59 1.29 9.21 -5.21
C PRO A 59 2.58 9.35 -6.03
N ARG A 60 3.67 9.71 -5.38
CA ARG A 60 4.91 9.98 -6.11
C ARG A 60 5.48 8.72 -6.73
N GLY A 61 5.64 8.75 -8.06
CA GLY A 61 6.28 7.66 -8.78
C GLY A 61 5.47 6.36 -8.83
N ARG A 62 4.16 6.42 -8.58
CA ARG A 62 3.32 5.23 -8.62
C ARG A 62 2.70 5.03 -10.00
N ASP A 63 2.60 3.77 -10.42
CA ASP A 63 1.89 3.41 -11.64
C ASP A 63 0.38 3.38 -11.39
N LEU A 64 -0.02 3.06 -10.18
CA LEU A 64 -1.43 2.93 -9.82
C LEU A 64 -1.61 3.38 -8.37
N VAL A 65 -2.65 4.17 -8.13
CA VAL A 65 -3.03 4.56 -6.77
C VAL A 65 -4.46 4.11 -6.53
N VAL A 66 -4.66 3.32 -5.49
CA VAL A 66 -5.98 2.82 -5.11
C VAL A 66 -6.41 3.47 -3.81
N VAL A 67 -7.61 4.05 -3.82
CA VAL A 67 -8.18 4.70 -2.64
C VAL A 67 -9.29 3.83 -2.09
N THR A 68 -9.13 3.37 -0.84
CA THR A 68 -10.07 2.45 -0.21
C THR A 68 -10.66 3.04 1.07
N ILE A 69 -11.08 4.28 0.99
CA ILE A 69 -11.71 4.94 2.15
C ILE A 69 -13.22 4.67 2.13
N PRO A 70 -13.84 4.55 3.32
CA PRO A 70 -15.29 4.33 3.41
C PRO A 70 -16.07 5.54 2.92
#